data_e4df54de054b1445a053fce5f366e047
#
_entry.id   e4df54de054b1445a053fce5f366e047
#
_cell.length_a   1.000
_cell.length_b   1.000
_cell.length_c   1.000
_cell.angle_alpha   90.00
_cell.angle_beta   90.00
_cell.angle_gamma   90.00
#
_symmetry.space_group_name_H-M   'P 1'
#
loop_
_entity.id
_entity.type
_entity.pdbx_description
1 polymer ?
#
loop_
_entity_poly.entity_id
_entity_poly.type
_entity_poly.pdbx_seq_one_letter_code
_entity_poly.pdbx_strand_id
1 'polypeptide(L)'
;MYKVIVFAGTTEGYEISRFLSENQLPVLACVATEYGSKSLQENSCLHVQAGRLDEQQMRNLFFREKPELVLDATHPYAADVTQNIRNGCE
;
A
#
# COMPACT_ATOMS: atom_id res chain seq x y z
N MET A 1 10.81 9.05 0.71
CA MET A 1 9.46 9.48 0.33
C MET A 1 8.94 8.58 -0.80
N TYR A 2 7.71 8.15 -0.68
CA TYR A 2 7.12 7.22 -1.67
C TYR A 2 6.28 8.00 -2.66
N LYS A 3 6.37 7.63 -3.94
CA LYS A 3 5.49 8.20 -4.96
C LYS A 3 4.16 7.49 -5.02
N VAL A 4 4.14 6.19 -4.72
CA VAL A 4 2.93 5.39 -4.78
C VAL A 4 2.81 4.58 -3.50
N ILE A 5 1.62 4.56 -2.94
CA ILE A 5 1.28 3.68 -1.83
C ILE A 5 0.24 2.71 -2.34
N VAL A 6 0.51 1.40 -2.24
CA VAL A 6 -0.38 0.35 -2.72
C VAL A 6 -0.87 -0.43 -1.51
N PHE A 7 -2.18 -0.48 -1.32
CA PHE A 7 -2.78 -1.36 -0.32
C PHE A 7 -3.01 -2.71 -0.99
N ALA A 8 -2.08 -3.62 -0.78
CA ALA A 8 -2.04 -4.92 -1.44
C ALA A 8 -2.66 -5.98 -0.54
N GLY A 9 -3.57 -6.73 -1.08
CA GLY A 9 -4.20 -7.86 -0.39
C GLY A 9 -4.56 -8.94 -1.37
N THR A 10 -4.20 -8.72 -2.63
CA THR A 10 -4.50 -9.64 -3.72
C THR A 10 -3.27 -9.82 -4.59
N THR A 11 -3.31 -10.81 -5.47
CA THR A 11 -2.23 -11.06 -6.43
C THR A 11 -1.99 -9.83 -7.30
N GLU A 12 -3.07 -9.16 -7.70
CA GLU A 12 -2.97 -7.96 -8.53
C GLU A 12 -2.21 -6.85 -7.81
N GLY A 13 -2.45 -6.67 -6.50
CA GLY A 13 -1.74 -5.68 -5.71
C GLY A 13 -0.26 -5.97 -5.63
N TYR A 14 0.11 -7.24 -5.49
CA TYR A 14 1.51 -7.65 -5.44
C TYR A 14 2.17 -7.43 -6.80
N GLU A 15 1.50 -7.77 -7.89
CA GLU A 15 2.03 -7.60 -9.23
C GLU A 15 2.22 -6.11 -9.57
N ILE A 16 1.25 -5.27 -9.23
CA ILE A 16 1.34 -3.83 -9.45
C ILE A 16 2.52 -3.25 -8.66
N SER A 17 2.67 -3.64 -7.39
CA SER A 17 3.76 -3.15 -6.55
C SER A 17 5.11 -3.51 -7.15
N ARG A 18 5.24 -4.75 -7.61
CA ARG A 18 6.46 -5.22 -8.26
C ARG A 18 6.74 -4.46 -9.54
N PHE A 19 5.73 -4.32 -10.38
CA PHE A 19 5.85 -3.63 -11.67
C PHE A 19 6.33 -2.18 -11.49
N LEU A 20 5.69 -1.47 -10.55
CA LEU A 20 6.05 -0.07 -10.30
C LEU A 20 7.48 0.06 -9.77
N SER A 21 7.88 -0.83 -8.87
CA SER A 21 9.23 -0.78 -8.32
C SER A 21 10.29 -1.14 -9.35
N GLU A 22 9.97 -2.06 -10.26
CA GLU A 22 10.87 -2.41 -11.37
C GLU A 22 11.05 -1.25 -12.34
N ASN A 23 10.08 -0.34 -12.39
CA ASN A 23 10.16 0.86 -13.18
C ASN A 23 10.73 2.03 -12.39
N GLN A 24 11.41 1.75 -11.28
CA GLN A 24 12.16 2.74 -10.49
C GLN A 24 11.28 3.76 -9.77
N LEU A 25 10.02 3.42 -9.52
CA LEU A 25 9.12 4.27 -8.74
C LEU A 25 9.19 3.84 -7.27
N PRO A 26 9.44 4.76 -6.33
CA PRO A 26 9.41 4.42 -4.91
C PRO A 26 8.01 4.04 -4.47
N VAL A 27 7.83 2.79 -4.04
CA VAL A 27 6.53 2.22 -3.69
C VAL A 27 6.54 1.74 -2.24
N LEU A 28 5.50 2.07 -1.51
CA LEU A 28 5.20 1.44 -0.22
C LEU A 28 4.00 0.52 -0.41
N ALA A 29 4.19 -0.76 -0.20
CA ALA A 29 3.11 -1.73 -0.24
C ALA A 29 2.65 -2.00 1.18
N CYS A 30 1.39 -1.74 1.47
CA CYS A 30 0.80 -1.97 2.77
C CYS A 30 -0.01 -3.26 2.72
N VAL A 31 0.33 -4.20 3.61
CA VAL A 31 -0.36 -5.49 3.70
C VAL A 31 -0.88 -5.68 5.12
N ALA A 32 -1.97 -6.41 5.26
CA ALA A 32 -2.63 -6.54 6.56
C ALA A 32 -1.90 -7.47 7.52
N THR A 33 -1.11 -8.40 7.00
CA THR A 33 -0.45 -9.41 7.82
C THR A 33 0.99 -9.64 7.38
N GLU A 34 1.80 -10.23 8.27
CA GLU A 34 3.15 -10.62 7.91
C GLU A 34 3.19 -11.69 6.83
N TYR A 35 2.15 -12.50 6.75
CA TYR A 35 2.04 -13.48 5.67
C TYR A 35 2.00 -12.77 4.32
N GLY A 36 1.22 -11.69 4.23
CA GLY A 36 1.17 -10.89 3.01
C GLY A 36 2.51 -10.27 2.67
N SER A 37 3.27 -9.83 3.68
CA SER A 37 4.57 -9.22 3.45
C SER A 37 5.58 -10.19 2.85
N LYS A 38 5.43 -11.48 3.13
CA LYS A 38 6.32 -12.51 2.56
C LYS A 38 6.08 -12.76 1.08
N SER A 39 4.97 -12.29 0.55
CA SER A 39 4.64 -12.42 -0.87
C SER A 39 5.37 -11.40 -1.73
N LEU A 40 6.00 -10.42 -1.10
CA LEU A 40 6.73 -9.36 -1.79
C LEU A 40 8.18 -9.32 -1.31
N GLN A 41 9.09 -9.17 -2.25
CA GLN A 41 10.51 -9.04 -1.93
C GLN A 41 10.88 -7.56 -1.99
N GLU A 42 11.31 -7.01 -0.86
CA GLU A 42 11.72 -5.62 -0.80
C GLU A 42 12.99 -5.36 -1.61
N ASN A 43 13.08 -4.16 -2.13
CA ASN A 43 14.27 -3.71 -2.85
C ASN A 43 14.43 -2.20 -2.64
N SER A 44 15.33 -1.56 -3.37
CA SER A 44 15.60 -0.13 -3.18
C SER A 44 14.39 0.75 -3.47
N CYS A 45 13.45 0.29 -4.30
CA CYS A 45 12.25 1.04 -4.67
C CYS A 45 10.97 0.47 -4.07
N LEU A 46 11.01 -0.69 -3.43
CA LEU A 46 9.83 -1.33 -2.86
C LEU A 46 10.06 -1.66 -1.40
N HIS A 47 9.28 -1.01 -0.55
CA HIS A 47 9.22 -1.34 0.87
C HIS A 47 7.86 -1.89 1.20
N VAL A 48 7.80 -2.79 2.19
CA VAL A 48 6.57 -3.44 2.59
C VAL A 48 6.30 -3.14 4.06
N GLN A 49 5.09 -2.67 4.35
CA GLN A 49 4.65 -2.43 5.71
C GLN A 49 3.53 -3.41 6.03
N ALA A 50 3.73 -4.26 7.02
CA ALA A 50 2.73 -5.21 7.48
C ALA A 50 1.97 -4.63 8.66
N GLY A 51 0.68 -4.98 8.76
CA GLY A 51 -0.17 -4.55 9.86
C GLY A 51 -1.32 -3.71 9.36
N ARG A 52 -2.47 -3.86 10.01
CA ARG A 52 -3.66 -3.09 9.64
C ARG A 52 -3.51 -1.65 10.10
N LEU A 53 -3.91 -0.73 9.24
CA LEU A 53 -3.94 0.70 9.56
C LEU A 53 -5.39 1.14 9.67
N ASP A 54 -5.69 1.96 10.68
CA ASP A 54 -6.99 2.60 10.77
C ASP A 54 -6.98 3.90 9.94
N GLU A 55 -8.12 4.58 9.89
CA GLU A 55 -8.27 5.81 9.12
C GLU A 55 -7.26 6.88 9.53
N GLN A 56 -7.06 7.07 10.84
CA GLN A 56 -6.15 8.09 11.33
C GLN A 56 -4.70 7.76 10.97
N GLN A 57 -4.32 6.50 11.09
CA GLN A 57 -2.98 6.05 10.73
C GLN A 57 -2.72 6.23 9.24
N MET A 58 -3.72 5.94 8.41
CA MET A 58 -3.61 6.15 6.96
C MET A 58 -3.48 7.63 6.62
N ARG A 59 -4.27 8.47 7.28
CA ARG A 59 -4.23 9.92 7.08
C ARG A 59 -2.84 10.47 7.45
N ASN A 60 -2.29 10.02 8.57
CA ASN A 60 -0.95 10.42 9.00
C ASN A 60 0.11 9.96 8.00
N LEU A 61 -0.02 8.73 7.49
CA LEU A 61 0.90 8.20 6.50
C LEU A 61 0.86 9.03 5.21
N PHE A 62 -0.32 9.32 4.70
CA PHE A 62 -0.48 10.09 3.46
C PHE A 62 0.04 11.51 3.64
N PHE A 63 -0.19 12.11 4.80
CA PHE A 63 0.31 13.45 5.09
C PHE A 63 1.84 13.46 5.15
N ARG A 64 2.43 12.45 5.78
CA ARG A 64 3.89 12.36 5.94
C ARG A 64 4.59 12.09 4.62
N GLU A 65 4.07 11.13 3.84
CA GLU A 65 4.72 10.68 2.61
C GLU A 65 4.32 11.49 1.37
N LYS A 66 3.14 12.08 1.39
CA LYS A 66 2.59 12.87 0.27
C LYS A 66 2.72 12.14 -1.07
N PRO A 67 2.18 10.92 -1.18
CA PRO A 67 2.30 10.16 -2.42
C PRO A 67 1.51 10.85 -3.53
N GLU A 68 1.95 10.63 -4.76
CA GLU A 68 1.22 11.11 -5.93
C GLU A 68 0.02 10.24 -6.23
N LEU A 69 0.04 8.98 -5.79
CA LEU A 69 -1.02 8.03 -6.09
C LEU A 69 -1.16 7.03 -4.95
N VAL A 70 -2.40 6.76 -4.57
CA VAL A 70 -2.74 5.70 -3.62
C VAL A 70 -3.63 4.70 -4.35
N LEU A 71 -3.21 3.44 -4.37
CA LEU A 71 -3.93 2.37 -5.05
C LEU A 71 -4.53 1.42 -4.02
N ASP A 72 -5.82 1.16 -4.16
CA ASP A 72 -6.53 0.17 -3.35
C ASP A 72 -6.65 -1.13 -4.15
N ALA A 73 -5.78 -2.08 -3.86
CA ALA A 73 -5.80 -3.41 -4.46
C ALA A 73 -6.11 -4.47 -3.40
N THR A 74 -6.98 -4.11 -2.46
CA THR A 74 -7.41 -5.03 -1.41
C THR A 74 -8.52 -5.95 -1.94
N HIS A 75 -8.81 -6.99 -1.15
CA HIS A 75 -9.87 -7.93 -1.50
C HIS A 75 -11.22 -7.20 -1.60
N PRO A 76 -12.11 -7.60 -2.53
CA PRO A 76 -13.43 -6.93 -2.68
C PRO A 76 -14.27 -6.89 -1.42
N TYR A 77 -14.04 -7.81 -0.49
CA TYR A 77 -14.77 -7.86 0.78
C TYR A 77 -14.11 -7.04 1.89
N ALA A 78 -13.02 -6.36 1.63
CA ALA A 78 -12.32 -5.52 2.60
C ALA A 78 -12.91 -4.10 2.61
N ALA A 79 -14.21 -3.98 2.87
CA ALA A 79 -14.91 -2.71 2.78
C ALA A 79 -14.39 -1.67 3.78
N ASP A 80 -14.02 -2.11 4.98
CA ASP A 80 -13.50 -1.19 6.01
C ASP A 80 -12.20 -0.56 5.58
N VAL A 81 -11.29 -1.36 4.97
CA VAL A 81 -10.01 -0.86 4.50
C VAL A 81 -10.23 0.15 3.37
N THR A 82 -11.08 -0.19 2.41
CA THR A 82 -11.37 0.69 1.29
C THR A 82 -11.95 2.02 1.77
N GLN A 83 -12.86 1.98 2.74
CA GLN A 83 -13.44 3.20 3.28
C GLN A 83 -12.39 4.04 4.02
N ASN A 84 -11.51 3.39 4.78
CA ASN A 84 -10.44 4.09 5.49
C ASN A 84 -9.45 4.75 4.52
N ILE A 85 -9.12 4.07 3.41
CA ILE A 85 -8.26 4.63 2.38
C ILE A 85 -8.90 5.88 1.78
N ARG A 86 -10.17 5.78 1.43
CA ARG A 86 -10.90 6.91 0.86
C ARG A 86 -10.92 8.11 1.81
N ASN A 87 -11.26 7.85 3.08
CA ASN A 87 -11.33 8.91 4.07
C ASN A 87 -9.95 9.50 4.36
N GLY A 88 -8.91 8.67 4.37
CA GLY A 88 -7.55 9.10 4.63
C GLY A 88 -6.99 10.00 3.51
N CYS A 89 -7.46 9.80 2.29
CA CYS A 89 -7.04 10.61 1.15
C CYS A 89 -7.74 11.97 1.08
N GLU A 90 -8.82 12.11 1.80
CA GLU A 90 -9.53 13.39 1.87
C GLU A 90 -8.83 14.31 2.87
#